data_7809669183c67c766969693e67294511
#
_entry.id   7809669183c67c766969693e67294511
#
_cell.length_a   1.000
_cell.length_b   1.000
_cell.length_c   1.000
_cell.angle_alpha   90.00
_cell.angle_beta   90.00
_cell.angle_gamma   90.00
#
_symmetry.space_group_name_H-M   'P 1'
#
loop_
_entity.id
_entity.type
_entity.pdbx_description
1 polymer ?
#
loop_
_entity_poly.entity_id
_entity_poly.type
_entity_poly.pdbx_seq_one_letter_code
_entity_poly.pdbx_strand_id
1 'polypeptide(L)'
;WGPDYEKRYNMIYKKVKELYPQIKTIANEHVEKNGCPAECVDEHFYNTTEFFAEHVNYYDDYDRKGPKIFVGEVAVNEGNYMGQLYAALGEAAFLMGIEKNQDIVTLASYAPLFENVNYRAWYPNLIRFNNHQSLGIPTYYVWKMFGQNRGDYVVRSEDEGGRVYRPRTGMASLKSNKELRFRNPIWNGEEAKITHELMGHVQDTEDGLLLQLPDEEQKKEFHSILEWADETKSFVVFGEEDQTYGRFETDIFVEENAYFELGIFSARVVRSYYEEQLVITAGVEKEWDAALVRPFLWKVNGGQCSLEEFGYMHDNKLTEDFAISVKPGEYHRFGYETDGKQIRLYVDGELQKEISIPYGPAFVSVVTDTKDEIIIKAVNFAGDVDPVSITLDCQEQGDYTVTLLSGEKGDENSFEEPEKVKNITVNMHGASSEFVYEAPRYSVSVLRLKKCEAF
;
A
#
# COMPACT_ATOMS: atom_id res chain seq x y z
N TRP A 1 -22.93 -1.60 -0.09
CA TRP A 1 -22.40 -0.28 0.23
C TRP A 1 -23.44 0.82 -0.08
N GLY A 2 -23.20 2.00 0.47
CA GLY A 2 -24.03 3.17 0.24
C GLY A 2 -25.02 3.47 1.37
N PRO A 3 -25.75 4.59 1.29
CA PRO A 3 -26.50 5.19 2.41
C PRO A 3 -27.57 4.30 3.04
N ASP A 4 -28.00 3.26 2.33
CA ASP A 4 -29.00 2.31 2.84
C ASP A 4 -28.40 0.97 3.31
N TYR A 5 -27.07 0.80 3.31
CA TYR A 5 -26.43 -0.47 3.63
C TYR A 5 -26.82 -0.97 5.02
N GLU A 6 -26.62 -0.14 6.03
CA GLU A 6 -26.91 -0.48 7.43
C GLU A 6 -28.36 -0.89 7.65
N LYS A 7 -29.30 -0.16 7.04
CA LYS A 7 -30.73 -0.47 7.13
C LYS A 7 -31.04 -1.85 6.52
N ARG A 8 -30.49 -2.14 5.33
CA ARG A 8 -30.65 -3.43 4.66
C ARG A 8 -30.01 -4.56 5.44
N TYR A 9 -28.76 -4.32 5.91
CA TYR A 9 -28.05 -5.28 6.75
C TYR A 9 -28.85 -5.65 7.99
N ASN A 10 -29.32 -4.66 8.74
CA ASN A 10 -30.08 -4.88 9.98
C ASN A 10 -31.39 -5.65 9.74
N MET A 11 -32.07 -5.37 8.64
CA MET A 11 -33.27 -6.12 8.24
C MET A 11 -32.97 -7.58 7.95
N ILE A 12 -31.90 -7.85 7.18
CA ILE A 12 -31.45 -9.20 6.81
C ILE A 12 -30.94 -9.93 8.06
N TYR A 13 -30.10 -9.27 8.86
CA TYR A 13 -29.55 -9.81 10.11
C TYR A 13 -30.67 -10.34 11.02
N LYS A 14 -31.67 -9.52 11.30
CA LYS A 14 -32.82 -9.91 12.15
C LYS A 14 -33.52 -11.15 11.61
N LYS A 15 -33.73 -11.22 10.30
CA LYS A 15 -34.41 -12.37 9.68
C LYS A 15 -33.55 -13.63 9.68
N VAL A 16 -32.25 -13.49 9.45
CA VAL A 16 -31.31 -14.61 9.55
C VAL A 16 -31.28 -15.15 10.98
N LYS A 17 -31.20 -14.29 11.98
CA LYS A 17 -31.15 -14.70 13.38
C LYS A 17 -32.46 -15.31 13.89
N GLU A 18 -33.59 -14.89 13.37
CA GLU A 18 -34.90 -15.49 13.63
C GLU A 18 -34.97 -16.95 13.13
N LEU A 19 -34.49 -17.20 11.91
CA LEU A 19 -34.59 -18.50 11.25
C LEU A 19 -33.42 -19.44 11.54
N TYR A 20 -32.23 -18.87 11.69
CA TYR A 20 -30.97 -19.58 11.77
C TYR A 20 -30.03 -18.92 12.81
N PRO A 21 -30.37 -18.97 14.11
CA PRO A 21 -29.62 -18.24 15.15
C PRO A 21 -28.15 -18.65 15.27
N GLN A 22 -27.78 -19.84 14.80
CA GLN A 22 -26.42 -20.37 14.84
C GLN A 22 -25.52 -19.80 13.73
N ILE A 23 -26.07 -19.22 12.66
CA ILE A 23 -25.28 -18.66 11.56
C ILE A 23 -24.69 -17.33 12.02
N LYS A 24 -23.37 -17.22 11.89
CA LYS A 24 -22.67 -15.94 12.03
C LYS A 24 -22.78 -15.13 10.74
N THR A 25 -22.94 -13.84 10.86
CA THR A 25 -23.03 -12.90 9.74
C THR A 25 -21.76 -12.08 9.62
N ILE A 26 -21.39 -11.75 8.39
CA ILE A 26 -20.30 -10.83 8.09
C ILE A 26 -20.94 -9.54 7.54
N ALA A 27 -20.58 -8.41 8.11
CA ALA A 27 -20.97 -7.10 7.60
C ALA A 27 -19.84 -6.52 6.75
N ASN A 28 -20.16 -5.91 5.62
CA ASN A 28 -19.17 -5.28 4.74
C ASN A 28 -18.80 -3.84 5.16
N GLU A 29 -19.35 -3.38 6.28
CA GLU A 29 -19.07 -2.08 6.87
C GLU A 29 -19.15 -2.19 8.40
N HIS A 30 -18.54 -1.27 9.11
CA HIS A 30 -18.55 -1.17 10.56
C HIS A 30 -19.91 -0.67 11.12
N VAL A 31 -20.93 -1.48 10.92
CA VAL A 31 -22.32 -1.17 11.33
C VAL A 31 -22.50 -1.10 12.85
N GLU A 32 -21.61 -1.72 13.63
CA GLU A 32 -21.60 -1.68 15.08
C GLU A 32 -21.35 -0.27 15.65
N LYS A 33 -20.62 0.58 14.91
CA LYS A 33 -20.38 1.98 15.29
C LYS A 33 -21.66 2.78 15.39
N ASN A 34 -22.71 2.34 14.68
CA ASN A 34 -24.04 2.93 14.69
C ASN A 34 -25.06 2.11 15.50
N GLY A 35 -24.59 1.14 16.27
CA GLY A 35 -25.42 0.34 17.18
C GLY A 35 -26.13 -0.86 16.53
N CYS A 36 -25.80 -1.22 15.29
CA CYS A 36 -26.26 -2.47 14.69
C CYS A 36 -25.40 -3.65 15.17
N PRO A 37 -25.97 -4.84 15.38
CA PRO A 37 -25.16 -5.99 15.77
C PRO A 37 -24.27 -6.44 14.63
N ALA A 38 -22.98 -6.62 14.87
CA ALA A 38 -22.05 -7.27 13.97
C ALA A 38 -21.26 -8.37 14.70
N GLU A 39 -21.15 -9.55 14.10
CA GLU A 39 -20.37 -10.66 14.65
C GLU A 39 -18.98 -10.69 14.00
N CYS A 40 -18.92 -10.30 12.74
CA CYS A 40 -17.71 -10.15 11.98
C CYS A 40 -17.87 -8.99 10.99
N VAL A 41 -16.79 -8.27 10.75
CA VAL A 41 -16.72 -7.19 9.75
C VAL A 41 -15.71 -7.60 8.69
N ASP A 42 -16.06 -7.36 7.44
CA ASP A 42 -15.20 -7.57 6.27
C ASP A 42 -14.46 -6.28 5.94
N GLU A 43 -13.14 -6.37 5.92
CA GLU A 43 -12.26 -5.26 5.58
C GLU A 43 -11.42 -5.58 4.35
N HIS A 44 -11.26 -4.62 3.45
CA HIS A 44 -10.54 -4.75 2.20
C HIS A 44 -9.37 -3.77 2.14
N PHE A 45 -8.22 -4.24 1.64
CA PHE A 45 -7.00 -3.44 1.52
C PHE A 45 -6.38 -3.60 0.15
N TYR A 46 -6.40 -2.52 -0.60
CA TYR A 46 -5.73 -2.39 -1.88
C TYR A 46 -4.86 -1.14 -1.84
N ASN A 47 -3.53 -1.31 -1.88
CA ASN A 47 -2.62 -0.18 -1.71
C ASN A 47 -1.21 -0.55 -2.20
N THR A 48 -0.24 0.33 -1.92
CA THR A 48 1.18 0.16 -2.26
C THR A 48 1.91 -0.80 -1.32
N THR A 49 3.06 -1.30 -1.75
CA THR A 49 3.97 -2.09 -0.90
C THR A 49 4.33 -1.36 0.39
N GLU A 50 4.56 -0.06 0.28
CA GLU A 50 4.92 0.83 1.39
C GLU A 50 3.81 0.86 2.45
N PHE A 51 2.57 1.05 2.01
CA PHE A 51 1.42 1.03 2.92
C PHE A 51 1.38 -0.24 3.76
N PHE A 52 1.46 -1.39 3.12
CA PHE A 52 1.41 -2.68 3.83
C PHE A 52 2.59 -2.87 4.80
N ALA A 53 3.78 -2.44 4.41
CA ALA A 53 4.97 -2.52 5.26
C ALA A 53 4.89 -1.59 6.49
N GLU A 54 4.20 -0.48 6.38
CA GLU A 54 4.04 0.53 7.44
C GLU A 54 2.88 0.25 8.38
N HIS A 55 1.90 -0.54 7.92
CA HIS A 55 0.69 -0.88 8.67
C HIS A 55 0.70 -2.29 9.29
N VAL A 56 1.88 -2.80 9.61
CA VAL A 56 2.03 -4.10 10.31
C VAL A 56 1.26 -4.11 11.63
N ASN A 57 1.16 -2.98 12.30
CA ASN A 57 0.47 -2.81 13.60
C ASN A 57 -0.99 -2.35 13.46
N TYR A 58 -1.58 -2.41 12.27
CA TYR A 58 -2.92 -1.88 11.99
C TYR A 58 -3.99 -2.35 12.98
N TYR A 59 -3.92 -3.60 13.41
CA TYR A 59 -4.90 -4.23 14.28
C TYR A 59 -4.55 -4.18 15.78
N ASP A 60 -3.39 -3.62 16.15
CA ASP A 60 -2.91 -3.67 17.54
C ASP A 60 -3.87 -2.97 18.52
N ASP A 61 -4.50 -1.87 18.11
CA ASP A 61 -5.39 -1.06 18.93
C ASP A 61 -6.89 -1.37 18.75
N TYR A 62 -7.25 -2.41 17.99
CA TYR A 62 -8.66 -2.78 17.82
C TYR A 62 -9.28 -3.27 19.12
N ASP A 63 -10.56 -2.93 19.35
CA ASP A 63 -11.31 -3.41 20.51
C ASP A 63 -11.48 -4.93 20.47
N ARG A 64 -10.78 -5.63 21.36
CA ARG A 64 -10.83 -7.10 21.48
C ARG A 64 -12.22 -7.65 21.86
N LYS A 65 -13.14 -6.79 22.32
CA LYS A 65 -14.54 -7.13 22.62
C LYS A 65 -15.48 -6.80 21.46
N GLY A 66 -14.98 -6.13 20.43
CA GLY A 66 -15.71 -5.81 19.21
C GLY A 66 -15.96 -7.03 18.33
N PRO A 67 -16.56 -6.82 17.14
CA PRO A 67 -16.72 -7.89 16.14
C PRO A 67 -15.37 -8.45 15.74
N LYS A 68 -15.36 -9.69 15.30
CA LYS A 68 -14.18 -10.27 14.66
C LYS A 68 -13.98 -9.64 13.29
N ILE A 69 -12.75 -9.69 12.78
CA ILE A 69 -12.41 -9.18 11.47
C ILE A 69 -12.18 -10.33 10.49
N PHE A 70 -12.70 -10.18 9.32
CA PHE A 70 -12.35 -10.91 8.11
C PHE A 70 -11.65 -9.93 7.16
N VAL A 71 -10.38 -10.14 6.88
CA VAL A 71 -9.72 -9.42 5.80
C VAL A 71 -10.08 -10.13 4.50
N GLY A 72 -11.21 -9.74 3.91
CA GLY A 72 -11.82 -10.45 2.79
C GLY A 72 -11.08 -10.26 1.49
N GLU A 73 -10.41 -9.12 1.34
CA GLU A 73 -9.61 -8.82 0.16
C GLU A 73 -8.34 -8.06 0.58
N VAL A 74 -7.19 -8.55 0.11
CA VAL A 74 -5.91 -7.87 0.28
C VAL A 74 -5.01 -8.12 -0.90
N ALA A 75 -4.45 -7.04 -1.46
CA ALA A 75 -3.41 -7.11 -2.49
C ALA A 75 -2.63 -5.78 -2.58
N VAL A 76 -1.34 -5.88 -2.90
CA VAL A 76 -0.60 -4.75 -3.45
C VAL A 76 -1.03 -4.58 -4.91
N ASN A 77 -1.87 -3.60 -5.17
CA ASN A 77 -2.38 -3.32 -6.52
C ASN A 77 -2.09 -1.89 -6.98
N GLU A 78 -1.18 -1.22 -6.29
CA GLU A 78 -0.78 0.15 -6.59
C GLU A 78 0.72 0.35 -6.47
N GLY A 79 1.24 1.35 -7.18
CA GLY A 79 2.67 1.67 -7.19
C GLY A 79 3.52 0.72 -8.03
N ASN A 80 4.82 0.81 -7.85
CA ASN A 80 5.78 -0.03 -8.56
C ASN A 80 5.79 -1.45 -8.00
N TYR A 81 6.22 -2.41 -8.83
CA TYR A 81 6.43 -3.82 -8.47
C TYR A 81 5.16 -4.64 -8.20
N MET A 82 3.96 -4.20 -8.63
CA MET A 82 2.74 -5.01 -8.55
C MET A 82 2.95 -6.41 -9.16
N GLY A 83 2.51 -7.45 -8.43
CA GLY A 83 2.67 -8.84 -8.88
C GLY A 83 4.10 -9.38 -8.87
N GLN A 84 5.07 -8.60 -8.41
CA GLN A 84 6.50 -8.93 -8.33
C GLN A 84 6.93 -9.21 -6.89
N LEU A 85 8.18 -9.61 -6.68
CA LEU A 85 8.68 -10.00 -5.36
C LEU A 85 8.52 -8.89 -4.32
N TYR A 86 8.80 -7.64 -4.67
CA TYR A 86 8.75 -6.55 -3.71
C TYR A 86 7.34 -6.30 -3.16
N ALA A 87 6.30 -6.44 -3.99
CA ALA A 87 4.92 -6.42 -3.55
C ALA A 87 4.62 -7.55 -2.55
N ALA A 88 5.12 -8.75 -2.86
CA ALA A 88 4.95 -9.90 -1.96
C ALA A 88 5.58 -9.70 -0.57
N LEU A 89 6.68 -8.91 -0.46
CA LEU A 89 7.27 -8.56 0.82
C LEU A 89 6.33 -7.67 1.66
N GLY A 90 5.70 -6.66 1.04
CA GLY A 90 4.72 -5.80 1.71
C GLY A 90 3.54 -6.60 2.25
N GLU A 91 2.98 -7.45 1.41
CA GLU A 91 1.87 -8.32 1.80
C GLU A 91 2.28 -9.32 2.90
N ALA A 92 3.50 -9.87 2.86
CA ALA A 92 4.01 -10.74 3.91
C ALA A 92 4.12 -10.00 5.25
N ALA A 93 4.59 -8.75 5.26
CA ALA A 93 4.67 -7.94 6.46
C ALA A 93 3.26 -7.67 7.06
N PHE A 94 2.29 -7.34 6.22
CA PHE A 94 0.92 -7.14 6.67
C PHE A 94 0.28 -8.43 7.20
N LEU A 95 0.52 -9.58 6.55
CA LEU A 95 0.09 -10.89 7.05
C LEU A 95 0.70 -11.25 8.41
N MET A 96 1.93 -10.79 8.71
CA MET A 96 2.51 -10.92 10.05
C MET A 96 1.72 -10.13 11.08
N GLY A 97 1.29 -8.93 10.75
CA GLY A 97 0.41 -8.12 11.59
C GLY A 97 -0.95 -8.78 11.83
N ILE A 98 -1.53 -9.39 10.79
CA ILE A 98 -2.75 -10.19 10.90
C ILE A 98 -2.53 -11.39 11.84
N GLU A 99 -1.43 -12.14 11.66
CA GLU A 99 -1.12 -13.31 12.49
C GLU A 99 -0.86 -12.91 13.95
N LYS A 100 -0.17 -11.80 14.20
CA LYS A 100 0.02 -11.23 15.53
C LYS A 100 -1.31 -10.94 16.23
N ASN A 101 -2.33 -10.55 15.48
CA ASN A 101 -3.65 -10.16 15.94
C ASN A 101 -4.72 -11.24 15.66
N GLN A 102 -4.35 -12.52 15.61
CA GLN A 102 -5.27 -13.64 15.31
C GLN A 102 -6.41 -13.82 16.33
N ASP A 103 -6.34 -13.15 17.47
CA ASP A 103 -7.40 -13.11 18.45
C ASP A 103 -8.59 -12.25 17.98
N ILE A 104 -8.37 -11.28 17.08
CA ILE A 104 -9.43 -10.47 16.49
C ILE A 104 -9.59 -10.72 14.98
N VAL A 105 -8.50 -10.84 14.22
CA VAL A 105 -8.54 -11.16 12.79
C VAL A 105 -8.60 -12.66 12.62
N THR A 106 -9.78 -13.17 12.27
CA THR A 106 -10.05 -14.62 12.24
C THR A 106 -9.88 -15.26 10.88
N LEU A 107 -9.99 -14.48 9.82
CA LEU A 107 -9.88 -14.89 8.43
C LEU A 107 -9.15 -13.85 7.62
N ALA A 108 -8.40 -14.28 6.62
CA ALA A 108 -7.82 -13.42 5.59
C ALA A 108 -7.82 -14.13 4.25
N SER A 109 -8.04 -13.39 3.15
CA SER A 109 -7.98 -13.91 1.79
C SER A 109 -7.37 -12.89 0.83
N TYR A 110 -6.64 -13.39 -0.15
CA TYR A 110 -6.16 -12.59 -1.27
C TYR A 110 -7.26 -12.43 -2.32
N ALA A 111 -7.32 -11.28 -2.93
CA ALA A 111 -8.23 -11.02 -4.04
C ALA A 111 -7.60 -10.13 -5.12
N PRO A 112 -7.92 -10.42 -6.42
CA PRO A 112 -8.59 -11.61 -6.93
C PRO A 112 -7.67 -12.83 -7.04
N LEU A 113 -8.26 -14.05 -7.06
CA LEU A 113 -7.47 -15.28 -7.06
C LEU A 113 -6.96 -15.68 -8.45
N PHE A 114 -7.80 -15.57 -9.49
CA PHE A 114 -7.53 -16.18 -10.78
C PHE A 114 -7.52 -15.17 -11.92
N GLU A 115 -6.52 -15.27 -12.78
CA GLU A 115 -6.41 -14.51 -14.02
C GLU A 115 -6.30 -15.44 -15.22
N ASN A 116 -7.28 -15.35 -16.13
CA ASN A 116 -7.07 -15.84 -17.48
C ASN A 116 -6.35 -14.76 -18.27
N VAL A 117 -5.06 -14.98 -18.61
CA VAL A 117 -4.25 -13.95 -19.27
C VAL A 117 -4.77 -13.52 -20.65
N ASN A 118 -5.65 -14.32 -21.28
CA ASN A 118 -6.29 -13.95 -22.54
C ASN A 118 -7.49 -12.99 -22.35
N TYR A 119 -7.99 -12.86 -21.11
CA TYR A 119 -9.17 -12.06 -20.78
C TYR A 119 -9.01 -11.48 -19.38
N ARG A 120 -7.98 -10.66 -19.19
CA ARG A 120 -7.69 -10.02 -17.91
C ARG A 120 -8.72 -8.96 -17.61
N ALA A 121 -9.29 -9.02 -16.40
CA ALA A 121 -10.22 -8.03 -15.87
C ALA A 121 -9.69 -7.28 -14.64
N TRP A 122 -8.54 -7.69 -14.09
CA TRP A 122 -7.92 -7.08 -12.91
C TRP A 122 -6.43 -7.47 -12.81
N TYR A 123 -5.62 -6.63 -12.18
CA TYR A 123 -4.20 -6.90 -11.92
C TYR A 123 -3.76 -6.30 -10.57
N PRO A 124 -2.93 -7.00 -9.79
CA PRO A 124 -2.47 -8.38 -9.99
C PRO A 124 -3.51 -9.42 -9.58
N ASN A 125 -3.30 -10.67 -10.01
CA ASN A 125 -4.08 -11.82 -9.55
C ASN A 125 -3.13 -12.91 -9.04
N LEU A 126 -3.54 -13.68 -8.03
CA LEU A 126 -2.65 -14.59 -7.31
C LEU A 126 -2.15 -15.74 -8.18
N ILE A 127 -3.03 -16.27 -9.03
CA ILE A 127 -2.75 -17.40 -9.93
C ILE A 127 -3.12 -16.99 -11.35
N ARG A 128 -2.12 -16.99 -12.23
CA ARG A 128 -2.28 -16.69 -13.65
C ARG A 128 -2.36 -17.99 -14.44
N PHE A 129 -3.22 -18.06 -15.40
CA PHE A 129 -3.35 -19.23 -16.26
C PHE A 129 -3.72 -18.88 -17.70
N ASN A 130 -3.36 -19.80 -18.61
CA ASN A 130 -3.81 -19.83 -19.99
C ASN A 130 -4.52 -21.18 -20.26
N ASN A 131 -4.66 -21.58 -21.52
CA ASN A 131 -5.39 -22.81 -21.87
C ASN A 131 -4.72 -24.12 -21.40
N HIS A 132 -3.44 -24.10 -21.00
CA HIS A 132 -2.68 -25.32 -20.70
C HIS A 132 -1.64 -25.16 -19.60
N GLN A 133 -1.41 -23.96 -19.07
CA GLN A 133 -0.43 -23.68 -18.03
C GLN A 133 -1.06 -22.83 -16.94
N SER A 134 -0.49 -22.92 -15.73
CA SER A 134 -0.79 -22.01 -14.63
C SER A 134 0.48 -21.74 -13.83
N LEU A 135 0.54 -20.55 -13.22
CA LEU A 135 1.63 -20.15 -12.33
C LEU A 135 1.08 -19.31 -11.18
N GLY A 136 1.75 -19.35 -10.02
CA GLY A 136 1.53 -18.40 -8.94
C GLY A 136 2.49 -17.22 -9.09
N ILE A 137 2.02 -16.01 -8.86
CA ILE A 137 2.91 -14.86 -8.69
C ILE A 137 3.70 -15.00 -7.36
N PRO A 138 4.76 -14.19 -7.10
CA PRO A 138 5.52 -14.28 -5.84
C PRO A 138 4.65 -14.27 -4.58
N THR A 139 3.59 -13.47 -4.54
CA THR A 139 2.63 -13.43 -3.44
C THR A 139 1.93 -14.77 -3.19
N TYR A 140 1.66 -15.59 -4.22
CA TYR A 140 1.13 -16.95 -4.03
C TYR A 140 2.02 -17.77 -3.11
N TYR A 141 3.33 -17.65 -3.26
CA TYR A 141 4.29 -18.39 -2.44
C TYR A 141 4.36 -17.84 -1.01
N VAL A 142 4.11 -16.57 -0.79
CA VAL A 142 3.92 -15.98 0.55
C VAL A 142 2.70 -16.59 1.22
N TRP A 143 1.52 -16.55 0.59
CA TRP A 143 0.30 -17.15 1.14
C TRP A 143 0.44 -18.63 1.43
N LYS A 144 1.08 -19.39 0.52
CA LYS A 144 1.41 -20.79 0.72
C LYS A 144 2.33 -20.99 1.93
N MET A 145 3.36 -20.16 2.07
CA MET A 145 4.31 -20.21 3.17
C MET A 145 3.60 -19.96 4.52
N PHE A 146 2.77 -18.92 4.61
CA PHE A 146 2.01 -18.61 5.82
C PHE A 146 1.00 -19.72 6.16
N GLY A 147 0.25 -20.20 5.18
CA GLY A 147 -0.73 -21.27 5.37
C GLY A 147 -0.12 -22.60 5.84
N GLN A 148 1.12 -22.91 5.44
CA GLN A 148 1.83 -24.12 5.82
C GLN A 148 2.60 -24.02 7.15
N ASN A 149 2.83 -22.82 7.65
CA ASN A 149 3.66 -22.54 8.83
C ASN A 149 2.88 -21.77 9.90
N ARG A 150 1.68 -22.22 10.23
CA ARG A 150 0.89 -21.64 11.31
C ARG A 150 1.33 -22.18 12.65
N GLY A 151 1.47 -21.29 13.65
CA GLY A 151 1.60 -21.68 15.04
C GLY A 151 0.24 -21.77 15.73
N ASP A 152 0.23 -22.33 16.94
CA ASP A 152 -0.96 -22.43 17.79
C ASP A 152 -1.15 -21.14 18.60
N TYR A 153 -0.05 -20.49 18.99
CA TYR A 153 -0.04 -19.26 19.80
C TYR A 153 0.96 -18.25 19.25
N VAL A 154 0.67 -16.98 19.44
CA VAL A 154 1.62 -15.88 19.23
C VAL A 154 2.53 -15.79 20.43
N VAL A 155 3.84 -15.80 20.21
CA VAL A 155 4.86 -15.63 21.23
C VAL A 155 5.20 -14.14 21.32
N ARG A 156 5.22 -13.60 22.55
CA ARG A 156 5.71 -12.25 22.75
C ARG A 156 7.16 -12.17 22.30
N SER A 157 7.44 -11.27 21.39
CA SER A 157 8.76 -10.95 20.90
C SER A 157 9.01 -9.46 21.05
N GLU A 158 10.26 -9.10 21.30
CA GLU A 158 10.73 -7.72 21.36
C GLU A 158 11.78 -7.57 20.26
N ASP A 159 11.67 -6.51 19.47
CA ASP A 159 12.62 -6.16 18.43
C ASP A 159 13.47 -5.00 18.96
N GLU A 160 14.75 -5.25 19.21
CA GLU A 160 15.69 -4.26 19.74
C GLU A 160 16.64 -3.79 18.64
N GLY A 161 16.56 -2.53 18.27
CA GLY A 161 17.60 -1.84 17.52
C GLY A 161 17.74 -2.22 16.04
N GLY A 162 16.69 -2.78 15.45
CA GLY A 162 16.66 -3.09 14.03
C GLY A 162 16.88 -1.88 13.11
N ARG A 163 17.24 -2.12 11.87
CA ARG A 163 17.28 -1.09 10.82
C ARG A 163 15.89 -0.50 10.68
N VAL A 164 15.75 0.72 11.09
CA VAL A 164 14.44 1.33 11.33
C VAL A 164 13.88 1.97 10.07
N TYR A 165 14.65 2.06 8.97
CA TYR A 165 14.21 3.00 7.98
C TYR A 165 14.50 2.60 6.54
N ARG A 166 13.44 2.61 5.78
CA ARG A 166 13.47 2.57 4.33
C ARG A 166 12.86 3.88 3.81
N PRO A 167 13.65 4.72 3.11
CA PRO A 167 13.12 5.96 2.58
C PRO A 167 12.03 5.67 1.54
N ARG A 168 10.94 6.42 1.60
CA ARG A 168 9.99 6.47 0.50
C ARG A 168 10.65 7.17 -0.69
N THR A 169 10.30 6.76 -1.88
CA THR A 169 10.67 7.42 -3.14
C THR A 169 9.43 7.88 -3.86
N GLY A 170 9.56 8.87 -4.71
CA GLY A 170 8.47 9.30 -5.58
C GLY A 170 8.61 10.74 -6.04
N MET A 171 7.76 11.06 -6.99
CA MET A 171 7.68 12.34 -7.68
C MET A 171 6.82 13.34 -6.91
N ALA A 172 6.93 14.63 -7.27
CA ALA A 172 5.93 15.61 -6.92
C ALA A 172 4.80 15.63 -7.95
N SER A 173 3.57 15.91 -7.54
CA SER A 173 2.47 16.11 -8.48
C SER A 173 1.59 17.27 -8.08
N LEU A 174 0.95 17.89 -9.08
CA LEU A 174 -0.03 18.95 -8.91
C LEU A 174 -1.32 18.52 -9.60
N LYS A 175 -2.44 18.61 -8.87
CA LYS A 175 -3.78 18.28 -9.36
C LYS A 175 -4.73 19.43 -9.11
N SER A 176 -5.64 19.67 -10.05
CA SER A 176 -6.70 20.65 -9.89
C SER A 176 -8.00 20.18 -10.55
N ASN A 177 -9.13 20.67 -10.04
CA ASN A 177 -10.46 20.52 -10.65
C ASN A 177 -10.89 21.76 -11.45
N LYS A 178 -9.97 22.71 -11.63
CA LYS A 178 -10.12 23.94 -12.44
C LYS A 178 -8.82 24.18 -13.17
N GLU A 179 -8.87 25.04 -14.19
CA GLU A 179 -7.64 25.56 -14.78
C GLU A 179 -6.77 26.19 -13.69
N LEU A 180 -5.48 25.88 -13.69
CA LEU A 180 -4.57 26.33 -12.65
C LEU A 180 -3.30 26.90 -13.27
N ARG A 181 -3.01 28.17 -12.97
CA ARG A 181 -1.75 28.81 -13.37
C ARG A 181 -0.68 28.55 -12.33
N PHE A 182 0.49 28.09 -12.79
CA PHE A 182 1.66 27.87 -11.95
C PHE A 182 2.94 28.22 -12.70
N ARG A 183 4.05 28.37 -11.98
CA ARG A 183 5.35 28.68 -12.57
C ARG A 183 6.49 28.29 -11.63
N ASN A 184 7.70 28.29 -12.16
CA ASN A 184 8.93 28.05 -11.40
C ASN A 184 8.87 26.79 -10.51
N PRO A 185 8.50 25.60 -11.05
CA PRO A 185 8.62 24.39 -10.29
C PRO A 185 10.10 24.09 -10.02
N ILE A 186 10.46 23.87 -8.76
CA ILE A 186 11.84 23.69 -8.30
C ILE A 186 11.91 22.44 -7.42
N TRP A 187 12.91 21.60 -7.66
CA TRP A 187 13.27 20.50 -6.81
C TRP A 187 14.72 20.67 -6.31
N ASN A 188 14.90 20.76 -5.00
CA ASN A 188 16.21 20.97 -4.36
C ASN A 188 17.02 22.15 -4.93
N GLY A 189 16.32 23.23 -5.32
CA GLY A 189 16.93 24.44 -5.87
C GLY A 189 17.20 24.43 -7.38
N GLU A 190 16.90 23.32 -8.06
CA GLU A 190 16.99 23.20 -9.51
C GLU A 190 15.60 23.14 -10.15
N GLU A 191 15.47 23.53 -11.43
CA GLU A 191 14.22 23.46 -12.16
C GLU A 191 13.67 22.01 -12.18
N ALA A 192 12.45 21.83 -11.68
CA ALA A 192 11.77 20.54 -11.72
C ALA A 192 11.09 20.36 -13.07
N LYS A 193 11.55 19.38 -13.84
CA LYS A 193 10.97 19.08 -15.14
C LYS A 193 9.60 18.42 -14.99
N ILE A 194 8.67 18.81 -15.85
CA ILE A 194 7.43 18.08 -16.05
C ILE A 194 7.77 16.77 -16.76
N THR A 195 7.46 15.66 -16.16
CA THR A 195 7.72 14.34 -16.72
C THR A 195 6.48 13.70 -17.32
N HIS A 196 5.30 14.02 -16.79
CA HIS A 196 4.02 13.49 -17.28
C HIS A 196 2.90 14.52 -17.14
N GLU A 197 2.02 14.53 -18.12
CA GLU A 197 0.73 15.22 -18.11
C GLU A 197 -0.36 14.13 -18.17
N LEU A 198 -1.15 14.04 -17.10
CA LEU A 198 -2.20 13.03 -16.98
C LEU A 198 -3.54 13.75 -16.89
N MET A 199 -4.46 13.48 -17.81
CA MET A 199 -5.74 14.17 -17.86
C MET A 199 -5.57 15.70 -17.88
N GLY A 200 -5.79 16.32 -19.02
CA GLY A 200 -5.51 17.72 -19.28
C GLY A 200 -4.14 17.95 -19.93
N HIS A 201 -3.79 19.19 -20.12
CA HIS A 201 -2.54 19.61 -20.76
C HIS A 201 -1.92 20.79 -20.04
N VAL A 202 -0.60 20.89 -20.13
CA VAL A 202 0.13 22.09 -19.69
C VAL A 202 0.46 22.95 -20.89
N GLN A 203 -0.01 24.17 -20.86
CA GLN A 203 0.23 25.17 -21.91
C GLN A 203 1.17 26.28 -21.40
N ASP A 204 2.17 26.62 -22.19
CA ASP A 204 2.99 27.81 -21.95
C ASP A 204 2.16 29.07 -22.18
N THR A 205 2.27 30.01 -21.26
CA THR A 205 1.63 31.34 -21.34
C THR A 205 2.64 32.43 -21.07
N GLU A 206 2.30 33.70 -21.33
CA GLU A 206 3.18 34.85 -21.04
C GLU A 206 3.51 34.97 -19.53
N ASP A 207 2.67 34.44 -18.66
CA ASP A 207 2.76 34.60 -17.20
C ASP A 207 3.07 33.25 -16.46
N GLY A 208 3.56 32.25 -17.19
CA GLY A 208 3.90 30.93 -16.66
C GLY A 208 3.21 29.79 -17.38
N LEU A 209 2.89 28.73 -16.65
CA LEU A 209 2.27 27.51 -17.15
C LEU A 209 0.78 27.48 -16.76
N LEU A 210 -0.06 27.02 -17.66
CA LEU A 210 -1.49 26.81 -17.41
C LEU A 210 -1.79 25.30 -17.48
N LEU A 211 -2.16 24.72 -16.35
CA LEU A 211 -2.72 23.36 -16.30
C LEU A 211 -4.19 23.43 -16.70
N GLN A 212 -4.50 22.94 -17.88
CA GLN A 212 -5.84 22.94 -18.46
C GLN A 212 -6.61 21.70 -18.03
N LEU A 213 -7.92 21.82 -17.91
CA LEU A 213 -8.81 20.68 -17.71
C LEU A 213 -8.83 19.77 -18.95
N PRO A 214 -9.14 18.48 -18.79
CA PRO A 214 -9.31 17.58 -19.91
C PRO A 214 -10.45 18.07 -20.82
N ASP A 215 -10.22 17.97 -22.12
CA ASP A 215 -11.24 18.26 -23.11
C ASP A 215 -12.31 17.16 -23.21
N GLU A 216 -13.37 17.37 -24.02
CA GLU A 216 -14.47 16.41 -24.15
C GLU A 216 -14.06 15.10 -24.83
N GLU A 217 -12.99 15.10 -25.61
CA GLU A 217 -12.44 13.88 -26.23
C GLU A 217 -11.68 13.06 -25.21
N GLN A 218 -10.82 13.68 -24.43
CA GLN A 218 -10.11 13.04 -23.30
C GLN A 218 -11.10 12.49 -22.27
N LYS A 219 -12.12 13.26 -21.89
CA LYS A 219 -13.18 12.81 -20.97
C LYS A 219 -13.91 11.58 -21.49
N LYS A 220 -14.30 11.56 -22.78
CA LYS A 220 -14.96 10.40 -23.37
C LYS A 220 -14.06 9.18 -23.40
N GLU A 221 -12.82 9.37 -23.79
CA GLU A 221 -11.84 8.32 -23.86
C GLU A 221 -11.63 7.73 -22.46
N PHE A 222 -11.47 8.57 -21.45
CA PHE A 222 -11.26 8.16 -20.06
C PHE A 222 -12.49 7.51 -19.42
N HIS A 223 -13.68 8.06 -19.63
CA HIS A 223 -14.94 7.51 -19.14
C HIS A 223 -15.26 6.13 -19.71
N SER A 224 -14.87 5.87 -20.95
CA SER A 224 -15.01 4.53 -21.55
C SER A 224 -14.17 3.46 -20.85
N ILE A 225 -13.20 3.87 -20.04
CA ILE A 225 -12.21 3.03 -19.39
C ILE A 225 -12.49 2.88 -17.91
N LEU A 226 -12.81 3.98 -17.26
CA LEU A 226 -12.93 4.11 -15.80
C LEU A 226 -14.24 4.84 -15.45
N GLU A 227 -15.37 4.13 -15.46
CA GLU A 227 -16.68 4.70 -15.11
C GLU A 227 -16.71 5.43 -13.74
N TRP A 228 -15.77 5.13 -12.88
CA TRP A 228 -15.64 5.69 -11.52
C TRP A 228 -14.54 6.75 -11.38
N ALA A 229 -13.76 6.99 -12.43
CA ALA A 229 -12.69 7.99 -12.36
C ALA A 229 -13.22 9.41 -12.43
N ASP A 230 -12.54 10.31 -11.73
CA ASP A 230 -12.89 11.72 -11.71
C ASP A 230 -12.34 12.44 -12.95
N GLU A 231 -13.10 12.38 -14.04
CA GLU A 231 -12.80 12.98 -15.35
C GLU A 231 -12.77 14.52 -15.35
N THR A 232 -13.01 15.15 -14.21
CA THR A 232 -13.05 16.60 -14.10
C THR A 232 -11.76 17.23 -13.62
N LYS A 233 -10.73 16.43 -13.35
CA LYS A 233 -9.47 16.90 -12.77
C LYS A 233 -8.32 16.70 -13.72
N SER A 234 -7.33 17.59 -13.66
CA SER A 234 -6.08 17.50 -14.40
C SER A 234 -4.89 17.31 -13.47
N PHE A 235 -3.88 16.63 -13.99
CA PHE A 235 -2.66 16.28 -13.24
C PHE A 235 -1.41 16.63 -14.04
N VAL A 236 -0.41 17.10 -13.33
CA VAL A 236 0.97 17.22 -13.84
C VAL A 236 1.94 16.64 -12.81
N VAL A 237 2.98 16.01 -13.28
CA VAL A 237 3.97 15.29 -12.46
C VAL A 237 5.35 15.85 -12.73
N PHE A 238 6.14 16.01 -11.67
CA PHE A 238 7.48 16.60 -11.70
C PHE A 238 8.50 15.63 -11.11
N GLY A 239 9.63 15.49 -11.77
CA GLY A 239 10.79 14.76 -11.27
C GLY A 239 10.78 13.29 -11.65
N GLU A 240 11.57 12.50 -10.93
CA GLU A 240 11.82 11.08 -11.19
C GLU A 240 11.32 10.22 -10.03
N GLU A 241 10.99 8.94 -10.32
CA GLU A 241 10.39 8.02 -9.33
C GLU A 241 11.34 7.62 -8.20
N ASP A 242 12.64 7.75 -8.38
CA ASP A 242 13.66 7.38 -7.39
C ASP A 242 14.04 8.53 -6.44
N GLN A 243 13.40 9.69 -6.56
CA GLN A 243 13.64 10.83 -5.66
C GLN A 243 13.21 10.48 -4.24
N THR A 244 14.13 10.58 -3.29
CA THR A 244 13.90 10.16 -1.90
C THR A 244 13.63 11.33 -0.96
N TYR A 245 14.55 12.30 -0.94
CA TYR A 245 14.51 13.43 -0.03
C TYR A 245 14.56 14.72 -0.79
N GLY A 246 14.00 15.75 -0.22
CA GLY A 246 14.19 17.05 -0.77
C GLY A 246 13.01 17.99 -0.56
N ARG A 247 13.15 19.12 -1.19
CA ARG A 247 12.19 20.20 -1.16
C ARG A 247 11.68 20.48 -2.58
N PHE A 248 10.38 20.31 -2.76
CA PHE A 248 9.66 20.72 -3.95
C PHE A 248 8.93 22.02 -3.69
N GLU A 249 9.00 22.96 -4.62
CA GLU A 249 8.31 24.24 -4.55
C GLU A 249 7.81 24.65 -5.94
N THR A 250 6.66 25.31 -5.99
CA THR A 250 6.14 25.96 -7.20
C THR A 250 5.31 27.18 -6.84
N ASP A 251 5.34 28.21 -7.69
CA ASP A 251 4.46 29.37 -7.52
C ASP A 251 3.11 29.03 -8.15
N ILE A 252 2.03 29.14 -7.38
CA ILE A 252 0.65 28.88 -7.81
C ILE A 252 -0.14 30.19 -7.73
N PHE A 253 -0.84 30.53 -8.82
CA PHE A 253 -1.76 31.65 -8.82
C PHE A 253 -3.05 31.26 -8.10
N VAL A 254 -3.28 31.86 -6.96
CA VAL A 254 -4.42 31.53 -6.11
C VAL A 254 -5.62 32.39 -6.50
N GLU A 255 -6.64 31.79 -7.09
CA GLU A 255 -7.93 32.42 -7.36
C GLU A 255 -8.83 32.38 -6.12
N GLU A 256 -9.91 33.16 -6.13
CA GLU A 256 -10.95 33.06 -5.11
C GLU A 256 -11.57 31.65 -5.14
N ASN A 257 -11.56 30.96 -4.00
CA ASN A 257 -11.99 29.54 -3.89
C ASN A 257 -11.18 28.56 -4.78
N ALA A 258 -9.86 28.82 -4.92
CA ALA A 258 -8.96 27.88 -5.58
C ALA A 258 -8.96 26.53 -4.87
N TYR A 259 -9.00 25.44 -5.66
CA TYR A 259 -8.78 24.10 -5.18
C TYR A 259 -7.66 23.44 -5.97
N PHE A 260 -6.66 22.95 -5.26
CA PHE A 260 -5.60 22.11 -5.83
C PHE A 260 -5.01 21.17 -4.77
N GLU A 261 -4.31 20.17 -5.25
CA GLU A 261 -3.64 19.19 -4.42
C GLU A 261 -2.18 19.06 -4.84
N LEU A 262 -1.27 19.09 -3.88
CA LEU A 262 0.13 18.71 -4.06
C LEU A 262 0.33 17.28 -3.58
N GLY A 263 0.68 16.39 -4.49
CA GLY A 263 1.03 15.01 -4.18
C GLY A 263 2.50 14.88 -3.82
N ILE A 264 2.77 14.10 -2.77
CA ILE A 264 4.10 13.86 -2.21
C ILE A 264 4.41 12.37 -2.35
N PHE A 265 5.59 12.01 -2.85
CA PHE A 265 5.98 10.65 -3.22
C PHE A 265 5.06 10.03 -4.27
N SER A 266 4.56 10.82 -5.21
CA SER A 266 3.73 10.32 -6.29
C SER A 266 4.47 9.25 -7.09
N ALA A 267 3.78 8.19 -7.45
CA ALA A 267 4.31 7.10 -8.26
C ALA A 267 3.36 6.77 -9.40
N ARG A 268 3.91 6.41 -10.56
CA ARG A 268 3.11 5.91 -11.67
C ARG A 268 2.60 4.52 -11.35
N VAL A 269 1.39 4.23 -11.73
CA VAL A 269 0.91 2.85 -11.81
C VAL A 269 1.41 2.28 -13.13
N VAL A 270 2.59 1.69 -13.11
CA VAL A 270 3.19 1.07 -14.29
C VAL A 270 2.46 -0.24 -14.57
N ARG A 271 1.86 -0.37 -15.76
CA ARG A 271 1.04 -1.50 -16.19
C ARG A 271 -0.19 -1.70 -15.31
N SER A 272 -1.01 -0.69 -15.23
CA SER A 272 -2.33 -0.92 -14.71
C SER A 272 -3.06 -1.91 -15.61
N TYR A 273 -3.82 -2.79 -15.01
CA TYR A 273 -4.88 -3.56 -15.60
C TYR A 273 -5.67 -2.75 -16.65
N TYR A 274 -5.76 -1.45 -16.46
CA TYR A 274 -6.44 -0.51 -17.35
C TYR A 274 -5.80 -0.42 -18.74
N GLU A 275 -4.49 -0.47 -18.86
CA GLU A 275 -3.80 -0.42 -20.16
C GLU A 275 -4.13 -1.63 -21.03
N GLU A 276 -4.09 -2.84 -20.49
CA GLU A 276 -4.34 -4.05 -21.24
C GLU A 276 -5.82 -4.27 -21.51
N GLN A 277 -6.70 -3.92 -20.59
CA GLN A 277 -8.14 -4.03 -20.80
C GLN A 277 -8.68 -2.99 -21.79
N LEU A 278 -8.07 -1.83 -21.86
CA LEU A 278 -8.32 -0.81 -22.87
C LEU A 278 -8.06 -1.33 -24.26
N VAL A 279 -6.90 -1.93 -24.47
CA VAL A 279 -6.54 -2.54 -25.76
C VAL A 279 -7.56 -3.60 -26.18
N ILE A 280 -8.03 -4.40 -25.23
CA ILE A 280 -8.97 -5.51 -25.52
C ILE A 280 -10.42 -5.02 -25.70
N THR A 281 -10.89 -4.08 -24.87
CA THR A 281 -12.30 -3.67 -24.88
C THR A 281 -12.61 -2.48 -25.77
N ALA A 282 -11.67 -1.56 -25.95
CA ALA A 282 -11.88 -0.33 -26.73
C ALA A 282 -11.20 -0.34 -28.10
N GLY A 283 -10.34 -1.32 -28.41
CA GLY A 283 -9.61 -1.38 -29.68
C GLY A 283 -8.60 -0.24 -29.86
N VAL A 284 -8.14 0.35 -28.77
CA VAL A 284 -7.23 1.50 -28.76
C VAL A 284 -5.81 1.04 -28.51
N GLU A 285 -4.93 1.21 -29.48
CA GLU A 285 -3.48 0.97 -29.36
C GLU A 285 -2.78 2.19 -28.71
N LYS A 286 -3.14 2.57 -27.49
CA LYS A 286 -2.43 3.64 -26.78
C LYS A 286 -1.95 3.17 -25.41
N GLU A 287 -0.69 3.45 -25.11
CA GLU A 287 -0.15 3.37 -23.77
C GLU A 287 -0.80 4.47 -22.90
N TRP A 288 -1.56 4.06 -21.90
CA TRP A 288 -2.17 4.98 -20.96
C TRP A 288 -1.42 4.94 -19.63
N ASP A 289 -0.85 6.06 -19.26
CA ASP A 289 -0.42 6.33 -17.88
C ASP A 289 -1.64 6.77 -17.05
N ALA A 290 -2.59 5.86 -16.87
CA ALA A 290 -3.95 6.24 -16.45
C ALA A 290 -4.09 6.52 -14.96
N ALA A 291 -3.16 6.13 -14.11
CA ALA A 291 -3.30 6.33 -12.67
C ALA A 291 -1.98 6.74 -12.00
N LEU A 292 -2.09 7.68 -11.10
CA LEU A 292 -1.01 8.15 -10.26
C LEU A 292 -1.37 7.86 -8.80
N VAL A 293 -0.56 7.03 -8.16
CA VAL A 293 -0.63 6.86 -6.71
C VAL A 293 0.06 8.03 -6.05
N ARG A 294 -0.63 8.65 -5.13
CA ARG A 294 -0.17 9.80 -4.36
C ARG A 294 -0.29 9.49 -2.87
N PRO A 295 0.73 8.87 -2.28
CA PRO A 295 0.68 8.43 -0.88
C PRO A 295 0.28 9.50 0.10
N PHE A 296 0.72 10.75 -0.14
CA PHE A 296 0.31 11.90 0.66
C PHE A 296 -0.19 13.03 -0.23
N LEU A 297 -1.29 13.64 0.20
CA LEU A 297 -1.99 14.71 -0.49
C LEU A 297 -2.07 15.94 0.40
N TRP A 298 -1.38 17.00 0.01
CA TRP A 298 -1.65 18.31 0.60
C TRP A 298 -2.76 18.98 -0.18
N LYS A 299 -3.95 18.98 0.37
CA LYS A 299 -5.16 19.59 -0.21
C LYS A 299 -5.25 21.05 0.22
N VAL A 300 -5.46 21.94 -0.75
CA VAL A 300 -5.68 23.37 -0.54
C VAL A 300 -7.05 23.73 -1.12
N ASN A 301 -7.90 24.32 -0.29
CA ASN A 301 -9.25 24.73 -0.65
C ASN A 301 -9.56 26.12 -0.06
N GLY A 302 -9.45 27.15 -0.89
CA GLY A 302 -9.81 28.52 -0.52
C GLY A 302 -9.13 29.03 0.77
N GLY A 303 -7.86 28.69 0.98
CA GLY A 303 -7.09 29.08 2.17
C GLY A 303 -7.24 28.15 3.37
N GLN A 304 -8.01 27.07 3.26
CA GLN A 304 -8.02 25.96 4.22
C GLN A 304 -7.23 24.79 3.64
N CYS A 305 -6.47 24.12 4.47
CA CYS A 305 -5.60 23.01 4.08
C CYS A 305 -5.78 21.80 4.94
N SER A 306 -5.54 20.62 4.38
CA SER A 306 -5.31 19.37 5.11
C SER A 306 -4.16 18.59 4.47
N LEU A 307 -3.49 17.75 5.24
CA LEU A 307 -2.64 16.67 4.73
C LEU A 307 -3.35 15.35 4.97
N GLU A 308 -3.45 14.55 3.93
CA GLU A 308 -4.13 13.26 3.95
C GLU A 308 -3.19 12.18 3.41
N GLU A 309 -3.31 10.97 3.96
CA GLU A 309 -2.70 9.77 3.42
C GLU A 309 -3.73 9.06 2.56
N PHE A 310 -3.32 8.65 1.37
CA PHE A 310 -4.19 7.92 0.45
C PHE A 310 -4.59 6.55 1.03
N GLY A 311 -5.88 6.28 1.05
CA GLY A 311 -6.44 4.97 1.35
C GLY A 311 -7.45 4.56 0.28
N TYR A 312 -7.49 3.26 -0.06
CA TYR A 312 -8.36 2.74 -1.13
C TYR A 312 -9.85 3.07 -0.92
N MET A 313 -10.31 3.00 0.30
CA MET A 313 -11.72 3.26 0.63
C MET A 313 -11.95 4.62 1.28
N HIS A 314 -10.96 5.12 2.01
CA HIS A 314 -11.05 6.38 2.75
C HIS A 314 -9.66 6.97 2.93
N ASP A 315 -9.46 8.21 2.49
CA ASP A 315 -8.24 8.94 2.80
C ASP A 315 -8.16 9.17 4.32
N ASN A 316 -6.99 8.90 4.90
CA ASN A 316 -6.74 9.17 6.30
C ASN A 316 -6.28 10.62 6.49
N LYS A 317 -7.04 11.42 7.22
CA LYS A 317 -6.57 12.76 7.62
C LYS A 317 -5.40 12.63 8.60
N LEU A 318 -4.25 13.11 8.19
CA LEU A 318 -3.07 13.22 9.03
C LEU A 318 -3.03 14.52 9.83
N THR A 319 -3.83 15.53 9.40
CA THR A 319 -3.96 16.81 10.10
C THR A 319 -5.43 17.19 10.24
N GLU A 320 -5.77 17.87 11.34
CA GLU A 320 -6.96 18.72 11.34
C GLU A 320 -6.81 19.81 10.27
N ASP A 321 -7.95 20.34 9.79
CA ASP A 321 -7.94 21.44 8.83
C ASP A 321 -7.23 22.65 9.44
N PHE A 322 -6.34 23.27 8.68
CA PHE A 322 -5.61 24.46 9.12
C PHE A 322 -5.67 25.56 8.06
N ALA A 323 -5.65 26.81 8.52
CA ALA A 323 -5.72 27.97 7.65
C ALA A 323 -4.33 28.40 7.23
N ILE A 324 -4.20 28.84 5.97
CA ILE A 324 -3.02 29.52 5.43
C ILE A 324 -3.38 30.94 5.02
N SER A 325 -2.38 31.82 5.07
CA SER A 325 -2.56 33.24 4.68
C SER A 325 -2.13 33.44 3.24
N VAL A 326 -3.08 33.40 2.31
CA VAL A 326 -2.85 33.66 0.88
C VAL A 326 -3.84 34.70 0.41
N LYS A 327 -3.41 35.55 -0.53
CA LYS A 327 -4.26 36.56 -1.15
C LYS A 327 -4.75 36.08 -2.51
N PRO A 328 -6.07 36.04 -2.75
CA PRO A 328 -6.59 35.77 -4.08
C PRO A 328 -6.11 36.79 -5.10
N GLY A 329 -5.80 36.34 -6.31
CA GLY A 329 -5.31 37.16 -7.40
C GLY A 329 -3.79 37.36 -7.43
N GLU A 330 -3.05 36.65 -6.59
CA GLU A 330 -1.58 36.75 -6.54
C GLU A 330 -0.96 35.34 -6.65
N TYR A 331 0.33 35.28 -7.06
CA TYR A 331 1.13 34.07 -6.98
C TYR A 331 1.65 33.90 -5.57
N HIS A 332 1.51 32.69 -5.04
CA HIS A 332 2.09 32.26 -3.77
C HIS A 332 2.96 31.03 -3.99
N ARG A 333 4.09 30.95 -3.30
CA ARG A 333 5.00 29.80 -3.38
C ARG A 333 4.57 28.72 -2.42
N PHE A 334 4.04 27.64 -2.96
CA PHE A 334 3.72 26.43 -2.23
C PHE A 334 4.85 25.44 -2.35
N GLY A 335 5.20 24.78 -1.25
CA GLY A 335 6.22 23.76 -1.28
C GLY A 335 6.14 22.82 -0.11
N TYR A 336 6.77 21.68 -0.27
CA TYR A 336 6.99 20.74 0.82
C TYR A 336 8.46 20.34 0.88
N GLU A 337 8.87 19.92 2.07
CA GLU A 337 10.17 19.31 2.32
C GLU A 337 9.96 18.00 3.03
N THR A 338 10.69 16.96 2.66
CA THR A 338 10.65 15.67 3.33
C THR A 338 12.04 15.09 3.51
N ASP A 339 12.25 14.49 4.66
CA ASP A 339 13.42 13.65 4.99
C ASP A 339 13.03 12.16 5.08
N GLY A 340 11.80 11.82 4.62
CA GLY A 340 11.25 10.49 4.65
C GLY A 340 10.65 10.05 5.98
N LYS A 341 10.77 10.86 7.03
CA LYS A 341 10.15 10.65 8.36
C LYS A 341 9.17 11.76 8.70
N GLN A 342 9.37 12.91 8.09
CA GLN A 342 8.55 14.10 8.30
C GLN A 342 8.23 14.74 6.96
N ILE A 343 7.07 15.36 6.91
CA ILE A 343 6.67 16.27 5.84
C ILE A 343 6.51 17.65 6.48
N ARG A 344 7.19 18.64 5.89
CA ARG A 344 7.06 20.07 6.24
C ARG A 344 6.42 20.78 5.09
N LEU A 345 5.32 21.49 5.35
CA LEU A 345 4.56 22.25 4.36
C LEU A 345 4.86 23.73 4.49
N TYR A 346 5.14 24.39 3.36
CA TYR A 346 5.55 25.80 3.31
C TYR A 346 4.66 26.60 2.38
N VAL A 347 4.35 27.83 2.78
CA VAL A 347 3.74 28.87 1.93
C VAL A 347 4.60 30.12 2.03
N ASP A 348 5.02 30.66 0.89
CA ASP A 348 5.90 31.85 0.79
C ASP A 348 7.18 31.76 1.66
N GLY A 349 7.70 30.52 1.79
CA GLY A 349 8.88 30.21 2.59
C GLY A 349 8.62 30.06 4.10
N GLU A 350 7.41 30.33 4.56
CA GLU A 350 7.03 30.15 5.97
C GLU A 350 6.49 28.74 6.22
N LEU A 351 6.97 28.07 7.27
CA LEU A 351 6.50 26.76 7.69
C LEU A 351 5.07 26.85 8.21
N GLN A 352 4.15 26.13 7.58
CA GLN A 352 2.74 26.05 7.95
C GLN A 352 2.46 24.85 8.87
N LYS A 353 3.09 23.72 8.55
CA LYS A 353 2.85 22.47 9.29
C LYS A 353 4.08 21.57 9.19
N GLU A 354 4.35 20.83 10.26
CA GLU A 354 5.30 19.72 10.30
C GLU A 354 4.57 18.49 10.82
N ILE A 355 4.68 17.37 10.11
CA ILE A 355 3.96 16.12 10.40
C ILE A 355 4.95 14.97 10.32
N SER A 356 4.96 14.12 11.34
CA SER A 356 5.61 12.81 11.26
C SER A 356 4.75 11.89 10.40
N ILE A 357 5.38 11.23 9.44
CA ILE A 357 4.72 10.24 8.57
C ILE A 357 5.06 8.84 9.03
N PRO A 358 4.14 7.86 8.82
CA PRO A 358 4.46 6.46 9.03
C PRO A 358 5.68 6.06 8.21
N TYR A 359 6.56 5.29 8.80
CA TYR A 359 7.69 4.70 8.09
C TYR A 359 7.77 3.22 8.43
N GLY A 360 7.99 2.39 7.42
CA GLY A 360 8.11 0.96 7.59
C GLY A 360 9.48 0.56 8.12
N PRO A 361 9.56 -0.43 8.99
CA PRO A 361 10.82 -1.04 9.36
C PRO A 361 11.48 -1.68 8.13
N ALA A 362 12.81 -1.68 8.08
CA ALA A 362 13.54 -2.44 7.06
C ALA A 362 13.42 -3.96 7.29
N PHE A 363 13.14 -4.34 8.52
CA PHE A 363 12.94 -5.73 8.95
C PHE A 363 11.66 -5.85 9.78
N VAL A 364 10.87 -6.87 9.53
CA VAL A 364 9.64 -7.18 10.28
C VAL A 364 9.65 -8.64 10.67
N SER A 365 9.22 -8.95 11.88
CA SER A 365 9.09 -10.33 12.33
C SER A 365 7.82 -10.59 13.13
N VAL A 366 7.38 -11.84 13.14
CA VAL A 366 6.38 -12.40 14.06
C VAL A 366 6.84 -13.76 14.52
N VAL A 367 6.63 -14.04 15.79
CA VAL A 367 6.98 -15.32 16.39
C VAL A 367 5.69 -16.01 16.84
N THR A 368 5.56 -17.24 16.39
CA THR A 368 4.49 -18.14 16.84
C THR A 368 5.09 -19.45 17.31
N ASP A 369 4.33 -20.24 18.03
CA ASP A 369 4.78 -21.54 18.48
C ASP A 369 3.71 -22.62 18.33
N THR A 370 4.17 -23.85 18.28
CA THR A 370 3.38 -25.07 18.46
C THR A 370 3.83 -25.75 19.76
N LYS A 371 3.26 -26.90 20.03
CA LYS A 371 3.74 -27.71 21.16
C LYS A 371 5.24 -28.00 21.07
N ASP A 372 5.78 -28.26 19.89
CA ASP A 372 7.11 -28.83 19.68
C ASP A 372 8.10 -27.86 19.01
N GLU A 373 7.63 -26.76 18.44
CA GLU A 373 8.45 -25.85 17.62
C GLU A 373 8.17 -24.38 17.90
N ILE A 374 9.20 -23.56 17.72
CA ILE A 374 9.12 -22.11 17.57
C ILE A 374 9.18 -21.81 16.09
N ILE A 375 8.28 -20.97 15.60
CA ILE A 375 8.19 -20.54 14.20
C ILE A 375 8.41 -19.04 14.14
N ILE A 376 9.51 -18.61 13.54
CA ILE A 376 9.84 -17.20 13.32
C ILE A 376 9.61 -16.88 11.85
N LYS A 377 8.72 -15.94 11.57
CA LYS A 377 8.57 -15.38 10.23
C LYS A 377 9.22 -14.01 10.20
N ALA A 378 9.97 -13.73 9.15
CA ALA A 378 10.70 -12.49 8.99
C ALA A 378 10.65 -11.99 7.55
N VAL A 379 10.57 -10.68 7.37
CA VAL A 379 10.71 -9.97 6.09
C VAL A 379 11.90 -9.03 6.17
N ASN A 380 12.82 -9.14 5.21
CA ASN A 380 13.88 -8.18 5.00
C ASN A 380 13.60 -7.39 3.71
N PHE A 381 13.32 -6.10 3.85
CA PHE A 381 13.11 -5.16 2.74
C PHE A 381 14.41 -4.54 2.22
N ALA A 382 15.53 -4.75 2.90
CA ALA A 382 16.80 -4.16 2.52
C ALA A 382 17.40 -4.86 1.28
N GLY A 383 18.16 -4.10 0.50
CA GLY A 383 18.90 -4.60 -0.67
C GLY A 383 20.20 -5.34 -0.32
N ASP A 384 20.45 -5.59 0.95
CA ASP A 384 21.60 -6.31 1.48
C ASP A 384 21.17 -7.35 2.52
N VAL A 385 22.09 -8.24 2.85
CA VAL A 385 21.91 -9.23 3.91
C VAL A 385 21.83 -8.52 5.26
N ASP A 386 20.83 -8.86 6.07
CA ASP A 386 20.66 -8.33 7.42
C ASP A 386 20.99 -9.40 8.46
N PRO A 387 22.09 -9.25 9.21
CA PRO A 387 22.43 -10.18 10.29
C PRO A 387 21.52 -9.91 11.50
N VAL A 388 20.60 -10.81 11.75
CA VAL A 388 19.61 -10.73 12.82
C VAL A 388 20.07 -11.60 14.00
N SER A 389 20.36 -10.96 15.13
CA SER A 389 20.63 -11.68 16.37
C SER A 389 19.32 -12.16 16.97
N ILE A 390 19.20 -13.45 17.19
CA ILE A 390 18.00 -14.09 17.75
C ILE A 390 18.35 -14.62 19.15
N THR A 391 17.61 -14.19 20.17
CA THR A 391 17.70 -14.70 21.54
C THR A 391 16.38 -15.40 21.90
N LEU A 392 16.48 -16.62 22.41
CA LEU A 392 15.34 -17.44 22.80
C LEU A 392 15.52 -17.91 24.25
N ASP A 393 14.47 -17.85 25.04
CA ASP A 393 14.50 -18.27 26.45
C ASP A 393 14.85 -19.76 26.60
N CYS A 394 14.41 -20.58 25.66
CA CYS A 394 14.68 -22.01 25.65
C CYS A 394 14.74 -22.52 24.20
N GLN A 395 15.91 -23.01 23.82
CA GLN A 395 16.14 -23.63 22.51
C GLN A 395 17.17 -24.75 22.62
N GLU A 396 16.88 -25.91 22.03
CA GLU A 396 17.88 -26.95 21.87
C GLU A 396 18.91 -26.52 20.83
N GLN A 397 20.18 -26.75 21.16
CA GLN A 397 21.23 -26.58 20.17
C GLN A 397 21.10 -27.63 19.08
N GLY A 398 21.02 -27.19 17.83
CA GLY A 398 20.89 -28.16 16.75
C GLY A 398 20.54 -27.56 15.40
N ASP A 399 19.89 -28.38 14.62
CA ASP A 399 19.46 -28.06 13.28
C ASP A 399 18.09 -27.39 13.29
N TYR A 400 17.87 -26.51 12.35
CA TYR A 400 16.59 -25.88 12.09
C TYR A 400 16.34 -25.77 10.58
N THR A 401 15.12 -25.54 10.18
CA THR A 401 14.79 -25.37 8.77
C THR A 401 14.46 -23.90 8.49
N VAL A 402 14.84 -23.44 7.31
CA VAL A 402 14.45 -22.13 6.78
C VAL A 402 13.73 -22.35 5.47
N THR A 403 12.48 -21.92 5.40
CA THR A 403 11.78 -21.75 4.12
C THR A 403 11.94 -20.29 3.68
N LEU A 404 12.50 -20.09 2.52
CA LEU A 404 12.93 -18.80 1.99
C LEU A 404 12.23 -18.49 0.66
N LEU A 405 11.78 -17.25 0.50
CA LEU A 405 11.40 -16.62 -0.74
C LEU A 405 12.28 -15.38 -0.90
N SER A 406 13.08 -15.28 -1.96
CA SER A 406 14.00 -14.14 -2.18
C SER A 406 14.34 -13.97 -3.66
N GLY A 407 14.86 -12.79 -4.01
CA GLY A 407 15.26 -12.42 -5.37
C GLY A 407 15.59 -10.93 -5.48
N GLU A 408 15.43 -10.39 -6.68
CA GLU A 408 15.45 -8.94 -6.91
C GLU A 408 14.04 -8.36 -6.77
N LYS A 409 13.91 -7.06 -6.48
CA LYS A 409 12.60 -6.40 -6.30
C LYS A 409 11.62 -6.68 -7.44
N GLY A 410 12.09 -6.58 -8.67
CA GLY A 410 11.31 -6.74 -9.89
C GLY A 410 11.20 -8.18 -10.39
N ASP A 411 11.65 -9.18 -9.63
CA ASP A 411 11.50 -10.57 -10.04
C ASP A 411 10.03 -11.00 -10.01
N GLU A 412 9.59 -11.59 -11.12
CA GLU A 412 8.25 -12.13 -11.31
C GLU A 412 8.29 -13.52 -11.94
N ASN A 413 7.20 -14.27 -11.80
CA ASN A 413 7.02 -15.54 -12.47
C ASN A 413 6.28 -15.33 -13.79
N SER A 414 6.75 -15.98 -14.85
CA SER A 414 6.16 -15.99 -16.18
C SER A 414 5.86 -17.41 -16.65
N PHE A 415 5.17 -17.57 -17.79
CA PHE A 415 4.94 -18.90 -18.35
C PHE A 415 6.23 -19.56 -18.86
N GLU A 416 7.25 -18.78 -19.19
CA GLU A 416 8.58 -19.25 -19.56
C GLU A 416 9.38 -19.66 -18.33
N GLU A 417 9.24 -18.92 -17.22
CA GLU A 417 9.92 -19.15 -15.95
C GLU A 417 8.93 -19.17 -14.77
N PRO A 418 8.04 -20.19 -14.69
CA PRO A 418 6.90 -20.19 -13.75
C PRO A 418 7.28 -20.31 -12.27
N GLU A 419 8.54 -20.64 -12.00
CA GLU A 419 9.09 -20.82 -10.67
C GLU A 419 10.40 -20.05 -10.46
N LYS A 420 10.59 -18.93 -11.16
CA LYS A 420 11.75 -18.06 -10.95
C LYS A 420 11.82 -17.58 -9.50
N VAL A 421 10.67 -17.22 -8.95
CA VAL A 421 10.49 -16.86 -7.53
C VAL A 421 9.59 -17.90 -6.89
N LYS A 422 10.15 -18.73 -6.00
CA LYS A 422 9.43 -19.78 -5.29
C LYS A 422 10.02 -20.04 -3.91
N ASN A 423 9.26 -20.71 -3.07
CA ASN A 423 9.74 -21.17 -1.76
C ASN A 423 10.81 -22.24 -1.90
N ILE A 424 11.93 -22.03 -1.24
CA ILE A 424 13.03 -23.01 -1.11
C ILE A 424 13.21 -23.31 0.37
N THR A 425 13.20 -24.58 0.76
CA THR A 425 13.47 -24.98 2.14
C THR A 425 14.87 -25.56 2.25
N VAL A 426 15.64 -25.04 3.19
CA VAL A 426 17.01 -25.48 3.48
C VAL A 426 17.14 -25.88 4.94
N ASN A 427 18.03 -26.85 5.22
CA ASN A 427 18.41 -27.18 6.59
C ASN A 427 19.61 -26.33 6.98
N MET A 428 19.53 -25.72 8.14
CA MET A 428 20.54 -24.89 8.76
C MET A 428 21.03 -25.54 10.06
N HIS A 429 22.23 -25.20 10.46
CA HIS A 429 22.87 -25.71 11.66
C HIS A 429 23.20 -24.57 12.63
N GLY A 430 23.32 -24.91 13.90
CA GLY A 430 23.84 -23.96 14.90
C GLY A 430 22.79 -23.10 15.57
N ALA A 431 21.49 -23.47 15.50
CA ALA A 431 20.51 -22.87 16.40
C ALA A 431 20.88 -23.11 17.85
N SER A 432 20.73 -22.11 18.68
CA SER A 432 20.97 -22.15 20.13
C SER A 432 20.10 -21.08 20.80
N SER A 433 20.20 -20.93 22.11
CA SER A 433 19.51 -19.82 22.81
C SER A 433 19.91 -18.45 22.29
N GLU A 434 21.10 -18.33 21.72
CA GLU A 434 21.58 -17.12 21.05
C GLU A 434 22.28 -17.52 19.76
N PHE A 435 21.83 -16.99 18.62
CA PHE A 435 22.46 -17.22 17.31
C PHE A 435 22.15 -16.07 16.35
N VAL A 436 22.91 -15.99 15.26
CA VAL A 436 22.69 -15.01 14.20
C VAL A 436 22.08 -15.68 12.99
N TYR A 437 21.00 -15.11 12.50
CA TYR A 437 20.40 -15.48 11.22
C TYR A 437 20.73 -14.40 10.18
N GLU A 438 21.40 -14.79 9.11
CA GLU A 438 21.70 -13.93 7.97
C GLU A 438 20.47 -13.83 7.06
N ALA A 439 19.59 -12.84 7.31
CA ALA A 439 18.39 -12.66 6.50
C ALA A 439 18.76 -12.16 5.11
N PRO A 440 18.48 -12.91 4.02
CA PRO A 440 18.84 -12.48 2.67
C PRO A 440 18.14 -11.19 2.27
N ARG A 441 18.75 -10.45 1.33
CA ARG A 441 18.12 -9.24 0.78
C ARG A 441 16.77 -9.57 0.14
N TYR A 442 15.84 -8.64 0.21
CA TYR A 442 14.51 -8.76 -0.38
C TYR A 442 13.90 -10.16 -0.16
N SER A 443 13.68 -10.52 1.10
CA SER A 443 13.28 -11.89 1.43
C SER A 443 12.14 -11.99 2.42
N VAL A 444 11.40 -13.08 2.31
CA VAL A 444 10.53 -13.64 3.36
C VAL A 444 11.13 -14.94 3.82
N SER A 445 11.34 -15.08 5.12
CA SER A 445 11.93 -16.25 5.74
C SER A 445 11.00 -16.84 6.80
N VAL A 446 10.89 -18.17 6.83
CA VAL A 446 10.23 -18.89 7.93
C VAL A 446 11.22 -19.86 8.54
N LEU A 447 11.63 -19.58 9.78
CA LEU A 447 12.52 -20.44 10.56
C LEU A 447 11.67 -21.36 11.45
N ARG A 448 11.98 -22.65 11.49
CA ARG A 448 11.35 -23.63 12.39
C ARG A 448 12.42 -24.24 13.26
N LEU A 449 12.29 -24.02 14.55
CA LEU A 449 13.24 -24.43 15.57
C LEU A 449 12.54 -25.34 16.56
N LYS A 450 13.20 -26.42 16.99
CA LYS A 450 12.66 -27.33 18.01
C LYS A 450 12.74 -26.68 19.39
N LYS A 451 11.67 -26.81 20.16
CA LYS A 451 11.69 -26.40 21.58
C LYS A 451 12.50 -27.38 22.43
N CYS A 452 13.08 -26.87 23.52
CA CYS A 452 13.59 -27.75 24.58
C CYS A 452 12.45 -28.61 25.13
N GLU A 453 12.74 -29.87 25.49
CA GLU A 453 11.81 -30.61 26.30
C GLU A 453 11.61 -29.87 27.63
N ALA A 454 10.36 -29.52 27.93
CA ALA A 454 10.04 -28.94 29.24
C ALA A 454 10.32 -30.02 30.30
N PHE A 455 11.24 -29.72 31.22
CA PHE A 455 11.48 -30.57 32.40
C PHE A 455 10.28 -30.57 33.33
#